data_b6f5c3effe09de7221d49f47cc326c14
#
_entry.id   b6f5c3effe09de7221d49f47cc326c14
#
_cell.length_a   1.000
_cell.length_b   1.000
_cell.length_c   1.000
_cell.angle_alpha   90.00
_cell.angle_beta   90.00
_cell.angle_gamma   90.00
#
_symmetry.space_group_name_H-M   'P 1'
#
loop_
_entity.id
_entity.type
_entity.pdbx_description
1 polymer ?
#
loop_
_entity_poly.entity_id
_entity_poly.type
_entity_poly.pdbx_seq_one_letter_code
_entity_poly.pdbx_strand_id
1 'polypeptide(L)'
;PGSKPVLGVMPFNDLRYDRTTPFSRILNEDIKTILANAEDLKLKEIKISEDQKPGEIAEANSLDYYVSGSYRMERKGLEVRSRLINARTKNIQSSADILIKRKELNPDDLALIDNMADEFKSAQKKKSYQEYLEKLVASKPLNPSFDVKVWTDQREYEIKEKIVFYVKSEKNGYLTLLDVSPNGDITVIFPNKFHRDNFIRA
;
A
#
# COMPACT_ATOMS: atom_id res chain seq x y z
N PRO A 1 -12.15 47.12 7.18
CA PRO A 1 -12.07 45.70 7.62
C PRO A 1 -11.50 44.88 6.47
N GLY A 2 -10.31 44.34 6.64
CA GLY A 2 -9.68 43.49 5.63
C GLY A 2 -10.49 42.20 5.42
N SER A 3 -10.46 41.63 4.22
CA SER A 3 -11.04 40.29 3.96
C SER A 3 -10.37 39.26 4.84
N LYS A 4 -11.18 38.36 5.44
CA LYS A 4 -10.62 37.20 6.19
C LYS A 4 -9.70 36.37 5.30
N PRO A 5 -8.55 35.92 5.78
CA PRO A 5 -7.67 35.08 5.00
C PRO A 5 -8.33 33.75 4.63
N VAL A 6 -8.06 33.28 3.41
CA VAL A 6 -8.60 32.03 2.86
C VAL A 6 -7.63 30.90 3.17
N LEU A 7 -8.12 29.89 3.88
CA LEU A 7 -7.38 28.70 4.31
C LEU A 7 -7.87 27.45 3.61
N GLY A 8 -6.95 26.57 3.17
CA GLY A 8 -7.24 25.23 2.70
C GLY A 8 -6.57 24.16 3.56
N VAL A 9 -7.15 22.97 3.59
CA VAL A 9 -6.55 21.80 4.27
C VAL A 9 -6.11 20.79 3.21
N MET A 10 -4.81 20.54 3.14
CA MET A 10 -4.22 19.53 2.25
C MET A 10 -4.36 18.13 2.86
N PRO A 11 -4.34 17.06 2.05
CA PRO A 11 -4.36 15.70 2.57
C PRO A 11 -3.18 15.45 3.49
N PHE A 12 -3.45 14.76 4.61
CA PHE A 12 -2.42 14.26 5.50
C PHE A 12 -1.93 12.90 5.02
N ASN A 13 -0.61 12.72 4.93
CA ASN A 13 -0.01 11.47 4.50
C ASN A 13 0.32 10.57 5.69
N ASP A 14 0.12 9.29 5.52
CA ASP A 14 0.68 8.28 6.43
C ASP A 14 2.16 8.10 6.13
N LEU A 15 3.03 8.46 7.07
CA LEU A 15 4.49 8.38 6.90
C LEU A 15 5.02 6.95 6.76
N ARG A 16 4.24 5.94 7.14
CA ARG A 16 4.62 4.53 6.96
C ARG A 16 4.57 4.11 5.50
N TYR A 17 3.72 4.78 4.68
CA TYR A 17 3.40 4.39 3.31
C TYR A 17 3.63 5.50 2.30
N ASP A 18 3.98 6.71 2.77
CA ASP A 18 4.18 7.94 1.99
C ASP A 18 2.99 8.26 1.06
N ARG A 19 1.78 8.07 1.55
CA ARG A 19 0.54 8.32 0.81
C ARG A 19 -0.65 8.62 1.72
N THR A 20 -1.74 9.08 1.10
CA THR A 20 -3.04 9.19 1.75
C THR A 20 -3.68 7.80 1.93
N THR A 21 -4.46 7.65 2.99
CA THR A 21 -5.20 6.43 3.34
C THR A 21 -6.66 6.75 3.64
N PRO A 22 -7.55 5.78 3.83
CA PRO A 22 -8.90 6.03 4.32
C PRO A 22 -8.92 6.84 5.63
N PHE A 23 -8.00 6.58 6.55
CA PHE A 23 -7.86 7.35 7.78
C PHE A 23 -7.43 8.80 7.52
N SER A 24 -6.61 9.08 6.50
CA SER A 24 -6.26 10.45 6.10
C SER A 24 -7.48 11.30 5.80
N ARG A 25 -8.52 10.69 5.20
CA ARG A 25 -9.78 11.40 4.87
C ARG A 25 -10.53 11.80 6.14
N ILE A 26 -10.65 10.89 7.10
CA ILE A 26 -11.31 11.16 8.39
C ILE A 26 -10.56 12.29 9.11
N LEU A 27 -9.24 12.17 9.25
CA LEU A 27 -8.40 13.17 9.88
C LEU A 27 -8.54 14.55 9.21
N ASN A 28 -8.61 14.59 7.89
CA ASN A 28 -8.82 15.86 7.16
C ASN A 28 -10.18 16.47 7.46
N GLU A 29 -11.26 15.69 7.49
CA GLU A 29 -12.61 16.19 7.79
C GLU A 29 -12.71 16.69 9.24
N ASP A 30 -12.08 16.01 10.19
CA ASP A 30 -12.01 16.46 11.59
C ASP A 30 -11.28 17.80 11.72
N ILE A 31 -10.13 17.94 11.05
CA ILE A 31 -9.36 19.19 11.01
C ILE A 31 -10.19 20.32 10.36
N LYS A 32 -10.86 20.05 9.24
CA LYS A 32 -11.75 21.03 8.59
C LYS A 32 -12.88 21.46 9.52
N THR A 33 -13.48 20.52 10.21
CA THR A 33 -14.57 20.80 11.17
C THR A 33 -14.11 21.72 12.30
N ILE A 34 -12.92 21.47 12.85
CA ILE A 34 -12.33 22.34 13.88
C ILE A 34 -12.04 23.74 13.33
N LEU A 35 -11.42 23.82 12.14
CA LEU A 35 -11.05 25.10 11.53
C LEU A 35 -12.23 25.90 11.01
N ALA A 36 -13.32 25.25 10.62
CA ALA A 36 -14.56 25.94 10.20
C ALA A 36 -15.21 26.78 11.32
N ASN A 37 -14.92 26.43 12.57
CA ASN A 37 -15.39 27.16 13.74
C ASN A 37 -14.51 28.35 14.12
N ALA A 38 -13.41 28.58 13.42
CA ALA A 38 -12.54 29.75 13.70
C ALA A 38 -13.09 31.00 13.03
N GLU A 39 -13.39 32.03 13.85
CA GLU A 39 -14.06 33.24 13.40
C GLU A 39 -13.21 34.14 12.49
N ASP A 40 -11.89 34.05 12.60
CA ASP A 40 -10.93 34.96 11.95
C ASP A 40 -10.47 34.50 10.57
N LEU A 41 -10.93 33.34 10.07
CA LEU A 41 -10.53 32.78 8.78
C LEU A 41 -11.73 32.33 7.95
N LYS A 42 -11.51 32.14 6.64
CA LYS A 42 -12.46 31.56 5.72
C LYS A 42 -11.93 30.22 5.22
N LEU A 43 -12.52 29.13 5.68
CA LEU A 43 -12.15 27.81 5.16
C LEU A 43 -12.70 27.64 3.74
N LYS A 44 -11.85 27.20 2.82
CA LYS A 44 -12.22 26.87 1.43
C LYS A 44 -12.08 25.39 1.18
N GLU A 45 -13.13 24.79 0.63
CA GLU A 45 -13.06 23.43 0.11
C GLU A 45 -12.19 23.41 -1.14
N ILE A 46 -11.23 22.50 -1.20
CA ILE A 46 -10.27 22.39 -2.29
C ILE A 46 -10.45 21.08 -3.05
N LYS A 47 -10.38 21.15 -4.38
CA LYS A 47 -10.29 19.96 -5.21
C LYS A 47 -8.82 19.56 -5.31
N ILE A 48 -8.52 18.31 -4.98
CA ILE A 48 -7.18 17.77 -4.95
C ILE A 48 -7.03 16.78 -6.11
N SER A 49 -5.99 16.97 -6.91
CA SER A 49 -5.53 16.00 -7.92
C SER A 49 -4.33 15.24 -7.36
N GLU A 50 -4.28 13.93 -7.59
CA GLU A 50 -3.25 13.05 -6.98
C GLU A 50 -1.81 13.43 -7.36
N ASP A 51 -1.62 14.04 -8.52
CA ASP A 51 -0.28 14.39 -9.03
C ASP A 51 0.20 15.81 -8.65
N GLN A 52 -0.63 16.62 -8.00
CA GLN A 52 -0.30 18.00 -7.69
C GLN A 52 0.37 18.16 -6.33
N LYS A 53 1.39 19.00 -6.27
CA LYS A 53 2.04 19.38 -5.01
C LYS A 53 1.15 20.35 -4.20
N PRO A 54 1.20 20.28 -2.86
CA PRO A 54 0.38 21.16 -2.00
C PRO A 54 0.45 22.65 -2.34
N GLY A 55 1.65 23.14 -2.73
CA GLY A 55 1.84 24.53 -3.12
C GLY A 55 1.14 24.92 -4.43
N GLU A 56 1.08 24.02 -5.40
CA GLU A 56 0.38 24.23 -6.69
C GLU A 56 -1.13 24.22 -6.48
N ILE A 57 -1.63 23.30 -5.63
CA ILE A 57 -3.04 23.26 -5.23
C ILE A 57 -3.45 24.57 -4.55
N ALA A 58 -2.59 25.09 -3.64
CA ALA A 58 -2.86 26.33 -2.94
C ALA A 58 -2.98 27.52 -3.90
N GLU A 59 -2.09 27.62 -4.88
CA GLU A 59 -2.10 28.67 -5.91
C GLU A 59 -3.34 28.57 -6.81
N ALA A 60 -3.64 27.37 -7.33
CA ALA A 60 -4.80 27.13 -8.18
C ALA A 60 -6.13 27.44 -7.49
N ASN A 61 -6.16 27.31 -6.16
CA ASN A 61 -7.35 27.62 -5.35
C ASN A 61 -7.31 29.04 -4.75
N SER A 62 -6.32 29.89 -5.04
CA SER A 62 -6.18 31.24 -4.51
C SER A 62 -6.25 31.27 -2.97
N LEU A 63 -5.52 30.38 -2.32
CA LEU A 63 -5.43 30.33 -0.86
C LEU A 63 -4.40 31.35 -0.37
N ASP A 64 -4.65 31.96 0.79
CA ASP A 64 -3.67 32.76 1.52
C ASP A 64 -2.75 31.85 2.35
N TYR A 65 -3.36 30.80 2.93
CA TYR A 65 -2.66 29.79 3.75
C TYR A 65 -3.20 28.39 3.44
N TYR A 66 -2.38 27.40 3.75
CA TYR A 66 -2.83 26.01 3.77
C TYR A 66 -2.23 25.24 4.94
N VAL A 67 -3.00 24.32 5.48
CA VAL A 67 -2.53 23.33 6.45
C VAL A 67 -2.08 22.10 5.67
N SER A 68 -0.89 21.63 5.96
CA SER A 68 -0.34 20.37 5.42
C SER A 68 0.25 19.56 6.58
N GLY A 69 0.18 18.25 6.49
CA GLY A 69 0.67 17.43 7.57
C GLY A 69 0.85 15.97 7.21
N SER A 70 1.26 15.24 8.22
CA SER A 70 1.47 13.80 8.16
C SER A 70 1.15 13.16 9.50
N TYR A 71 0.94 11.86 9.48
CA TYR A 71 0.78 11.09 10.71
C TYR A 71 1.48 9.73 10.60
N ARG A 72 1.72 9.11 11.73
CA ARG A 72 2.18 7.72 11.82
C ARG A 72 1.68 7.06 13.10
N MET A 73 1.33 5.80 13.01
CA MET A 73 1.03 4.97 14.17
C MET A 73 2.33 4.40 14.73
N GLU A 74 2.57 4.64 16.00
CA GLU A 74 3.67 4.09 16.79
C GLU A 74 3.14 3.23 17.95
N ARG A 75 4.06 2.59 18.68
CA ARG A 75 3.69 1.79 19.88
C ARG A 75 2.92 2.59 20.93
N LYS A 76 3.27 3.86 21.09
CA LYS A 76 2.69 4.77 22.11
C LYS A 76 1.35 5.37 21.68
N GLY A 77 1.09 5.46 20.38
CA GLY A 77 -0.11 6.08 19.82
C GLY A 77 0.09 6.65 18.43
N LEU A 78 -0.85 7.47 18.01
CA LEU A 78 -0.84 8.18 16.75
C LEU A 78 -0.12 9.52 16.89
N GLU A 79 1.01 9.67 16.22
CA GLU A 79 1.71 10.95 16.09
C GLU A 79 1.17 11.69 14.86
N VAL A 80 0.66 12.89 15.06
CA VAL A 80 0.14 13.78 14.01
C VAL A 80 0.98 15.05 14.00
N ARG A 81 1.52 15.40 12.84
CA ARG A 81 2.29 16.62 12.61
C ARG A 81 1.57 17.49 11.61
N SER A 82 1.37 18.74 11.94
CA SER A 82 0.75 19.73 11.05
C SER A 82 1.57 20.99 10.93
N ARG A 83 1.44 21.66 9.79
CA ARG A 83 2.10 22.94 9.49
C ARG A 83 1.12 23.86 8.81
N LEU A 84 1.05 25.09 9.28
CA LEU A 84 0.39 26.19 8.60
C LEU A 84 1.43 26.87 7.70
N ILE A 85 1.14 26.95 6.41
CA ILE A 85 2.08 27.46 5.41
C ILE A 85 1.42 28.62 4.68
N ASN A 86 2.17 29.73 4.52
CA ASN A 86 1.74 30.83 3.67
C ASN A 86 1.82 30.41 2.21
N ALA A 87 0.71 30.50 1.47
CA ALA A 87 0.62 30.00 0.11
C ALA A 87 1.53 30.75 -0.88
N ARG A 88 1.75 32.03 -0.65
CA ARG A 88 2.57 32.89 -1.51
C ARG A 88 4.06 32.72 -1.25
N THR A 89 4.47 32.84 0.03
CA THR A 89 5.90 32.83 0.41
C THR A 89 6.45 31.43 0.64
N LYS A 90 5.58 30.41 0.76
CA LYS A 90 5.90 29.02 1.13
C LYS A 90 6.54 28.88 2.53
N ASN A 91 6.52 29.94 3.32
CA ASN A 91 7.07 29.92 4.68
C ASN A 91 6.11 29.25 5.66
N ILE A 92 6.66 28.46 6.57
CA ILE A 92 5.91 27.88 7.69
C ILE A 92 5.64 29.01 8.69
N GLN A 93 4.35 29.25 8.96
CA GLN A 93 3.90 30.26 9.93
C GLN A 93 3.74 29.64 11.32
N SER A 94 3.34 28.40 11.39
CA SER A 94 3.15 27.67 12.64
C SER A 94 3.25 26.16 12.39
N SER A 95 3.58 25.42 13.45
CA SER A 95 3.57 23.96 13.44
C SER A 95 2.99 23.41 14.74
N ALA A 96 2.37 22.25 14.69
CA ALA A 96 1.89 21.54 15.83
C ALA A 96 2.20 20.04 15.67
N ASP A 97 2.75 19.44 16.74
CA ASP A 97 2.99 18.00 16.84
C ASP A 97 2.16 17.47 18.02
N ILE A 98 1.33 16.48 17.77
CA ILE A 98 0.42 15.90 18.77
C ILE A 98 0.65 14.39 18.81
N LEU A 99 0.71 13.83 20.00
CA LEU A 99 0.67 12.39 20.25
C LEU A 99 -0.67 12.03 20.90
N ILE A 100 -1.53 11.35 20.17
CA ILE A 100 -2.79 10.79 20.66
C ILE A 100 -2.50 9.37 21.14
N LYS A 101 -2.70 9.10 22.43
CA LYS A 101 -2.43 7.75 22.97
C LYS A 101 -3.37 6.73 22.35
N ARG A 102 -2.86 5.52 22.10
CA ARG A 102 -3.65 4.44 21.47
C ARG A 102 -5.00 4.19 22.13
N LYS A 103 -5.09 4.31 23.45
CA LYS A 103 -6.33 4.16 24.24
C LYS A 103 -7.34 5.31 24.07
N GLU A 104 -6.92 6.42 23.50
CA GLU A 104 -7.74 7.64 23.27
C GLU A 104 -8.27 7.68 21.84
N LEU A 105 -7.79 6.79 20.96
CA LEU A 105 -8.28 6.65 19.60
C LEU A 105 -9.62 5.90 19.60
N ASN A 106 -10.49 6.30 18.69
CA ASN A 106 -11.72 5.56 18.39
C ASN A 106 -11.35 4.15 17.88
N PRO A 107 -12.03 3.08 18.34
CA PRO A 107 -11.78 1.72 17.87
C PRO A 107 -11.90 1.55 16.35
N ASP A 108 -12.83 2.24 15.71
CA ASP A 108 -13.02 2.17 14.25
C ASP A 108 -11.85 2.81 13.50
N ASP A 109 -11.35 3.95 13.97
CA ASP A 109 -10.17 4.61 13.41
C ASP A 109 -8.92 3.74 13.57
N LEU A 110 -8.79 3.12 14.74
CA LEU A 110 -7.69 2.20 15.03
C LEU A 110 -7.72 0.98 14.10
N ALA A 111 -8.91 0.41 13.88
CA ALA A 111 -9.09 -0.71 12.95
C ALA A 111 -8.72 -0.32 11.50
N LEU A 112 -9.09 0.88 11.04
CA LEU A 112 -8.69 1.39 9.72
C LEU A 112 -7.16 1.51 9.59
N ILE A 113 -6.50 2.03 10.63
CA ILE A 113 -5.04 2.20 10.64
C ILE A 113 -4.32 0.85 10.65
N ASP A 114 -4.81 -0.12 11.43
CA ASP A 114 -4.22 -1.45 11.57
C ASP A 114 -4.47 -2.31 10.31
N ASN A 115 -5.67 -2.27 9.71
CA ASN A 115 -5.98 -2.98 8.46
C ASN A 115 -5.12 -2.51 7.28
N MET A 116 -4.86 -1.21 7.19
CA MET A 116 -3.94 -0.68 6.17
C MET A 116 -2.53 -1.23 6.30
N ALA A 117 -2.07 -1.53 7.52
CA ALA A 117 -0.76 -2.12 7.73
C ALA A 117 -0.67 -3.55 7.15
N ASP A 118 -1.74 -4.33 7.26
CA ASP A 118 -1.78 -5.69 6.74
C ASP A 118 -1.95 -5.73 5.22
N GLU A 119 -2.79 -4.85 4.66
CA GLU A 119 -2.91 -4.68 3.21
C GLU A 119 -1.60 -4.28 2.56
N PHE A 120 -0.85 -3.34 3.18
CA PHE A 120 0.43 -2.89 2.65
C PHE A 120 1.49 -3.99 2.69
N LYS A 121 1.57 -4.77 3.77
CA LYS A 121 2.46 -5.94 3.87
C LYS A 121 2.13 -6.97 2.80
N SER A 122 0.85 -7.23 2.56
CA SER A 122 0.39 -8.16 1.54
C SER A 122 0.73 -7.67 0.13
N ALA A 123 0.57 -6.37 -0.14
CA ALA A 123 0.92 -5.76 -1.42
C ALA A 123 2.44 -5.78 -1.68
N GLN A 124 3.27 -5.51 -0.66
CA GLN A 124 4.73 -5.62 -0.78
C GLN A 124 5.17 -7.07 -1.05
N LYS A 125 4.58 -8.05 -0.37
CA LYS A 125 4.84 -9.47 -0.65
C LYS A 125 4.49 -9.83 -2.09
N LYS A 126 3.32 -9.38 -2.59
CA LYS A 126 2.93 -9.59 -4.00
C LYS A 126 3.92 -8.97 -4.98
N LYS A 127 4.39 -7.75 -4.72
CA LYS A 127 5.34 -7.05 -5.59
C LYS A 127 6.69 -7.77 -5.62
N SER A 128 7.24 -8.12 -4.47
CA SER A 128 8.50 -8.86 -4.38
C SER A 128 8.41 -10.25 -5.02
N TYR A 129 7.25 -10.89 -4.95
CA TYR A 129 6.97 -12.16 -5.60
C TYR A 129 6.92 -12.02 -7.13
N GLN A 130 6.24 -11.01 -7.66
CA GLN A 130 6.22 -10.74 -9.10
C GLN A 130 7.62 -10.45 -9.64
N GLU A 131 8.39 -9.61 -8.95
CA GLU A 131 9.79 -9.35 -9.31
C GLU A 131 10.68 -10.62 -9.28
N TYR A 132 10.43 -11.52 -8.34
CA TYR A 132 11.11 -12.80 -8.27
C TYR A 132 10.73 -13.72 -9.44
N LEU A 133 9.43 -13.83 -9.78
CA LEU A 133 8.96 -14.59 -10.94
C LEU A 133 9.52 -14.02 -12.25
N GLU A 134 9.52 -12.71 -12.43
CA GLU A 134 10.10 -12.05 -13.59
C GLU A 134 11.59 -12.37 -13.72
N LYS A 135 12.35 -12.38 -12.63
CA LYS A 135 13.75 -12.79 -12.62
C LYS A 135 13.94 -14.27 -12.95
N LEU A 136 13.06 -15.15 -12.45
CA LEU A 136 13.09 -16.58 -12.79
C LEU A 136 12.79 -16.79 -14.28
N VAL A 137 11.83 -16.10 -14.84
CA VAL A 137 11.46 -16.18 -16.26
C VAL A 137 12.50 -15.51 -17.15
N ALA A 138 13.07 -14.37 -16.71
CA ALA A 138 14.11 -13.65 -17.43
C ALA A 138 15.49 -14.33 -17.35
N SER A 139 15.75 -15.14 -16.32
CA SER A 139 16.92 -16.02 -16.29
C SER A 139 16.70 -17.13 -17.32
N LYS A 140 17.05 -16.85 -18.57
CA LYS A 140 17.15 -17.90 -19.60
C LYS A 140 18.00 -19.02 -19.02
N PRO A 141 17.47 -20.24 -18.91
CA PRO A 141 18.33 -21.37 -18.55
C PRO A 141 19.48 -21.36 -19.55
N LEU A 142 20.69 -21.35 -19.05
CA LEU A 142 21.91 -21.50 -19.84
C LEU A 142 21.74 -22.78 -20.70
N ASN A 143 21.26 -22.62 -21.94
CA ASN A 143 20.94 -23.70 -22.89
C ASN A 143 20.04 -24.77 -22.26
N PRO A 144 18.71 -24.69 -22.38
CA PRO A 144 17.87 -25.83 -22.06
C PRO A 144 18.27 -26.95 -23.02
N SER A 145 18.97 -27.94 -22.51
CA SER A 145 19.38 -29.09 -23.32
C SER A 145 18.19 -29.99 -23.68
N PHE A 146 16.97 -29.61 -23.26
CA PHE A 146 15.72 -30.35 -23.49
C PHE A 146 14.50 -29.54 -23.02
N ASP A 147 13.32 -29.86 -23.54
CA ASP A 147 12.07 -29.23 -23.15
C ASP A 147 11.39 -29.98 -22.00
N VAL A 148 10.77 -29.21 -21.09
CA VAL A 148 9.87 -29.71 -20.07
C VAL A 148 8.54 -28.95 -20.17
N LYS A 149 7.43 -29.67 -20.27
CA LYS A 149 6.08 -29.12 -20.30
C LYS A 149 5.31 -29.53 -19.06
N VAL A 150 4.60 -28.57 -18.47
CA VAL A 150 3.72 -28.79 -17.32
C VAL A 150 2.35 -28.22 -17.64
N TRP A 151 1.30 -28.97 -17.38
CA TRP A 151 -0.09 -28.49 -17.54
C TRP A 151 -1.01 -29.20 -16.54
N THR A 152 -2.23 -28.72 -16.42
CA THR A 152 -3.26 -29.27 -15.55
C THR A 152 -4.40 -29.83 -16.40
N ASP A 153 -5.23 -30.70 -15.83
CA ASP A 153 -6.41 -31.27 -16.48
C ASP A 153 -7.50 -30.23 -16.78
N GLN A 154 -7.54 -29.14 -15.99
CA GLN A 154 -8.46 -28.02 -16.18
C GLN A 154 -7.71 -26.69 -16.11
N ARG A 155 -8.34 -25.59 -16.56
CA ARG A 155 -7.79 -24.24 -16.49
C ARG A 155 -8.21 -23.50 -15.22
N GLU A 156 -9.36 -23.85 -14.67
CA GLU A 156 -9.96 -23.22 -13.50
C GLU A 156 -10.42 -24.31 -12.54
N TYR A 157 -10.30 -24.08 -11.25
CA TYR A 157 -10.64 -25.02 -10.19
C TYR A 157 -11.41 -24.30 -9.09
N GLU A 158 -12.35 -25.01 -8.49
CA GLU A 158 -13.01 -24.56 -7.28
C GLU A 158 -12.20 -24.89 -6.02
N ILE A 159 -12.49 -24.17 -4.92
CA ILE A 159 -11.82 -24.42 -3.64
C ILE A 159 -12.12 -25.86 -3.18
N LYS A 160 -11.06 -26.62 -2.86
CA LYS A 160 -11.05 -28.04 -2.48
C LYS A 160 -11.21 -29.02 -3.66
N GLU A 161 -11.23 -28.56 -4.88
CA GLU A 161 -11.20 -29.44 -6.04
C GLU A 161 -9.82 -30.10 -6.19
N LYS A 162 -9.80 -31.31 -6.72
CA LYS A 162 -8.56 -32.07 -6.94
C LYS A 162 -7.91 -31.62 -8.23
N ILE A 163 -6.65 -31.18 -8.15
CA ILE A 163 -5.84 -30.77 -9.30
C ILE A 163 -4.97 -31.94 -9.74
N VAL A 164 -4.97 -32.24 -11.05
CA VAL A 164 -4.07 -33.22 -11.67
C VAL A 164 -3.03 -32.47 -12.49
N PHE A 165 -1.76 -32.63 -12.14
CA PHE A 165 -0.65 -32.09 -12.91
C PHE A 165 -0.09 -33.13 -13.87
N TYR A 166 0.11 -32.75 -15.10
CA TYR A 166 0.81 -33.53 -16.11
C TYR A 166 2.18 -32.91 -16.38
N VAL A 167 3.18 -33.75 -16.47
CA VAL A 167 4.53 -33.30 -16.79
C VAL A 167 5.07 -34.17 -17.92
N LYS A 168 5.68 -33.56 -18.92
CA LYS A 168 6.39 -34.23 -20.01
C LYS A 168 7.79 -33.65 -20.11
N SER A 169 8.79 -34.51 -20.13
CA SER A 169 10.18 -34.15 -20.33
C SER A 169 10.76 -34.90 -21.56
N GLU A 170 11.63 -34.25 -22.30
CA GLU A 170 12.37 -34.88 -23.41
C GLU A 170 13.55 -35.76 -22.94
N LYS A 171 13.93 -35.63 -21.67
CA LYS A 171 15.03 -36.43 -21.08
C LYS A 171 14.61 -37.00 -19.74
N ASN A 172 15.22 -38.14 -19.42
CA ASN A 172 15.13 -38.72 -18.10
C ASN A 172 15.73 -37.76 -17.06
N GLY A 173 15.10 -37.69 -15.88
CA GLY A 173 15.56 -36.81 -14.83
C GLY A 173 14.76 -36.90 -13.54
N TYR A 174 15.13 -36.11 -12.58
CA TYR A 174 14.42 -36.00 -11.32
C TYR A 174 13.50 -34.77 -11.36
N LEU A 175 12.22 -34.95 -11.08
CA LEU A 175 11.20 -33.89 -11.08
C LEU A 175 11.01 -33.36 -9.67
N THR A 176 11.00 -32.04 -9.53
CA THR A 176 10.47 -31.36 -8.35
C THR A 176 9.40 -30.37 -8.79
N LEU A 177 8.20 -30.50 -8.26
CA LEU A 177 7.09 -29.58 -8.51
C LEU A 177 6.88 -28.69 -7.28
N LEU A 178 6.92 -27.39 -7.50
CA LEU A 178 6.74 -26.39 -6.47
C LEU A 178 5.45 -25.61 -6.72
N ASP A 179 4.67 -25.41 -5.66
CA ASP A 179 3.64 -24.39 -5.62
C ASP A 179 4.21 -23.11 -5.04
N VAL A 180 3.97 -22.01 -5.71
CA VAL A 180 4.42 -20.70 -5.26
C VAL A 180 3.17 -19.83 -5.12
N SER A 181 2.72 -19.66 -3.90
CA SER A 181 1.50 -18.94 -3.60
C SER A 181 1.68 -17.41 -3.78
N PRO A 182 0.59 -16.64 -3.97
CA PRO A 182 0.66 -15.19 -4.19
C PRO A 182 1.33 -14.38 -3.06
N ASN A 183 1.42 -14.94 -1.86
CA ASN A 183 2.12 -14.33 -0.71
C ASN A 183 3.63 -14.65 -0.68
N GLY A 184 4.13 -15.42 -1.66
CA GLY A 184 5.55 -15.80 -1.79
C GLY A 184 5.94 -17.06 -1.02
N ASP A 185 5.00 -17.78 -0.41
CA ASP A 185 5.29 -19.07 0.23
C ASP A 185 5.52 -20.14 -0.83
N ILE A 186 6.56 -20.97 -0.62
CA ILE A 186 6.93 -22.05 -1.54
C ILE A 186 6.62 -23.39 -0.86
N THR A 187 5.81 -24.19 -1.51
CA THR A 187 5.47 -25.54 -1.05
C THR A 187 5.93 -26.59 -2.06
N VAL A 188 6.62 -27.60 -1.61
CA VAL A 188 6.98 -28.74 -2.45
C VAL A 188 5.76 -29.63 -2.60
N ILE A 189 5.16 -29.67 -3.81
CA ILE A 189 4.01 -30.54 -4.11
C ILE A 189 4.49 -31.95 -4.43
N PHE A 190 5.62 -32.05 -5.15
CA PHE A 190 6.21 -33.31 -5.55
C PHE A 190 7.76 -33.21 -5.56
N PRO A 191 8.51 -34.20 -5.03
CA PRO A 191 8.04 -35.40 -4.34
C PRO A 191 7.39 -35.09 -3.00
N ASN A 192 6.51 -35.98 -2.51
CA ASN A 192 5.80 -35.82 -1.25
C ASN A 192 5.78 -37.15 -0.46
N LYS A 193 5.14 -37.15 0.71
CA LYS A 193 5.08 -38.33 1.58
C LYS A 193 4.39 -39.55 0.97
N PHE A 194 3.56 -39.37 -0.06
CA PHE A 194 2.81 -40.43 -0.76
C PHE A 194 3.56 -40.92 -1.99
N HIS A 195 4.36 -40.04 -2.66
CA HIS A 195 5.12 -40.34 -3.86
C HIS A 195 6.55 -39.81 -3.68
N ARG A 196 7.46 -40.67 -3.26
CA ARG A 196 8.85 -40.32 -2.95
C ARG A 196 9.78 -40.47 -4.15
N ASP A 197 9.45 -41.39 -5.06
CA ASP A 197 10.22 -41.56 -6.29
C ASP A 197 9.84 -40.45 -7.26
N ASN A 198 10.80 -39.58 -7.54
CA ASN A 198 10.65 -38.44 -8.41
C ASN A 198 11.43 -38.57 -9.72
N PHE A 199 11.93 -39.78 -10.04
CA PHE A 199 12.54 -40.04 -11.31
C PHE A 199 11.47 -40.19 -12.40
N ILE A 200 11.59 -39.36 -13.47
CA ILE A 200 10.71 -39.41 -14.64
C ILE A 200 11.49 -39.87 -15.86
N ARG A 201 10.81 -40.60 -16.72
CA ARG A 201 11.36 -41.08 -18.00
C ARG A 201 10.79 -40.22 -19.13
N ALA A 202 11.63 -39.98 -20.15
CA ALA A 202 11.25 -39.29 -21.37
C ALA A 202 10.23 -40.10 -22.18
#